data_5b10493e7e482e3be8ec34b87d76c9d3
#
_entry.id   5b10493e7e482e3be8ec34b87d76c9d3
#
_cell.length_a   1.000
_cell.length_b   1.000
_cell.length_c   1.000
_cell.angle_alpha   90.00
_cell.angle_beta   90.00
_cell.angle_gamma   90.00
#
_symmetry.space_group_name_H-M   'P 1'
#
loop_
_entity.id
_entity.type
_entity.pdbx_description
1 polymer ?
#
loop_
_entity_poly.entity_id
_entity_poly.type
_entity_poly.pdbx_seq_one_letter_code
_entity_poly.pdbx_strand_id
1 'polypeptide(L)'
;WGTAHIYQATSNAFSAFVNNQELPLRKLNSAILKRFENHLRQRNCSWNTVSTYIKTIRSVYHRAVDMKCARYIPRLFEHVYTGTRADRKKSLETSDISYLVRQTEMSIQETNYLSQNQQTKVFFVLMFMLRGIPFVDLAYLHKRDLQGNVLSYRRRKTGRALTVMLTPEVMQLVRLVADRNMDSPYLFPILQSEEGSEAAYREYQSALRGFNRRLSTLKQSIGMKSALSTYAARHTWATMAYHCEIHPGIISEAMGHCLLYTSPSPRDSTSSR
;
A
#
# COMPACT_ATOMS: atom_id res chain seq x y z
N TRP A 1 -11.24 3.42 -7.53
CA TRP A 1 -10.26 3.92 -8.53
C TRP A 1 -9.08 2.97 -8.71
N GLY A 2 -8.42 2.49 -7.64
CA GLY A 2 -7.24 1.62 -7.76
C GLY A 2 -7.52 0.30 -8.50
N THR A 3 -8.64 -0.32 -8.24
CA THR A 3 -9.06 -1.55 -8.94
C THR A 3 -9.29 -1.26 -10.44
N ALA A 4 -9.99 -0.18 -10.78
CA ALA A 4 -10.24 0.21 -12.18
C ALA A 4 -8.92 0.40 -12.94
N HIS A 5 -7.92 1.04 -12.32
CA HIS A 5 -6.59 1.21 -12.92
C HIS A 5 -5.90 -0.12 -13.24
N ILE A 6 -6.03 -1.13 -12.35
CA ILE A 6 -5.45 -2.47 -12.59
C ILE A 6 -6.16 -3.16 -13.77
N TYR A 7 -7.49 -3.05 -13.87
CA TYR A 7 -8.24 -3.58 -15.00
C TYR A 7 -7.82 -2.92 -16.30
N GLN A 8 -7.72 -1.58 -16.32
CA GLN A 8 -7.28 -0.82 -17.50
C GLN A 8 -5.84 -1.19 -17.91
N ALA A 9 -4.92 -1.25 -16.95
CA ALA A 9 -3.53 -1.63 -17.23
C ALA A 9 -3.43 -3.06 -17.79
N THR A 10 -4.24 -4.00 -17.25
CA THR A 10 -4.30 -5.37 -17.74
C THR A 10 -4.89 -5.43 -19.14
N SER A 11 -5.97 -4.71 -19.40
CA SER A 11 -6.59 -4.60 -20.73
C SER A 11 -5.60 -4.08 -21.76
N ASN A 12 -4.92 -2.97 -21.46
CA ASN A 12 -3.93 -2.38 -22.34
C ASN A 12 -2.77 -3.35 -22.65
N ALA A 13 -2.27 -4.06 -21.61
CA ALA A 13 -1.19 -5.03 -21.78
C ALA A 13 -1.63 -6.23 -22.63
N PHE A 14 -2.86 -6.70 -22.45
CA PHE A 14 -3.40 -7.82 -23.22
C PHE A 14 -3.72 -7.40 -24.68
N SER A 15 -4.29 -6.23 -24.90
CA SER A 15 -4.54 -5.68 -26.25
C SER A 15 -3.24 -5.53 -27.02
N ALA A 16 -2.17 -5.01 -26.39
CA ALA A 16 -0.85 -4.93 -27.01
C ALA A 16 -0.28 -6.31 -27.38
N PHE A 17 -0.51 -7.33 -26.56
CA PHE A 17 -0.11 -8.71 -26.84
C PHE A 17 -0.81 -9.31 -28.06
N VAL A 18 -2.09 -9.01 -28.25
CA VAL A 18 -2.87 -9.50 -29.40
C VAL A 18 -2.84 -8.52 -30.58
N ASN A 19 -1.88 -7.57 -30.62
CA ASN A 19 -1.73 -6.54 -31.66
C ASN A 19 -3.02 -5.73 -31.90
N ASN A 20 -3.71 -5.38 -30.83
CA ASN A 20 -5.01 -4.68 -30.85
C ASN A 20 -6.12 -5.39 -31.62
N GLN A 21 -5.98 -6.69 -31.89
CA GLN A 21 -7.05 -7.51 -32.48
C GLN A 21 -8.04 -7.91 -31.38
N GLU A 22 -9.31 -8.00 -31.74
CA GLU A 22 -10.32 -8.53 -30.83
C GLU A 22 -10.13 -10.04 -30.63
N LEU A 23 -9.90 -10.45 -29.37
CA LEU A 23 -9.88 -11.85 -28.98
C LEU A 23 -11.13 -12.15 -28.15
N PRO A 24 -12.15 -12.78 -28.72
CA PRO A 24 -13.34 -13.17 -27.97
C PRO A 24 -12.96 -14.12 -26.81
N LEU A 25 -13.59 -13.94 -25.65
CA LEU A 25 -13.33 -14.80 -24.47
C LEU A 25 -13.50 -16.30 -24.74
N ARG A 26 -14.36 -16.67 -25.69
CA ARG A 26 -14.55 -18.07 -26.14
C ARG A 26 -13.31 -18.69 -26.80
N LYS A 27 -12.37 -17.87 -27.30
CA LYS A 27 -11.11 -18.31 -27.89
C LYS A 27 -9.96 -18.37 -26.87
N LEU A 28 -10.20 -17.88 -25.64
CA LEU A 28 -9.19 -17.90 -24.60
C LEU A 28 -8.89 -19.37 -24.20
N ASN A 29 -7.62 -19.75 -24.19
CA ASN A 29 -7.15 -21.06 -23.82
C ASN A 29 -5.81 -20.99 -23.07
N SER A 30 -5.38 -22.11 -22.49
CA SER A 30 -4.13 -22.17 -21.69
C SER A 30 -2.89 -21.77 -22.48
N ALA A 31 -2.84 -22.09 -23.79
CA ALA A 31 -1.71 -21.74 -24.63
C ALA A 31 -1.60 -20.22 -24.84
N ILE A 32 -2.71 -19.53 -25.08
CA ILE A 32 -2.74 -18.06 -25.18
C ILE A 32 -2.31 -17.41 -23.86
N LEU A 33 -2.81 -17.90 -22.73
CA LEU A 33 -2.42 -17.38 -21.41
C LEU A 33 -0.91 -17.58 -21.15
N LYS A 34 -0.36 -18.73 -21.53
CA LYS A 34 1.08 -18.99 -21.40
C LYS A 34 1.91 -18.11 -22.33
N ARG A 35 1.48 -17.89 -23.56
CA ARG A 35 2.13 -16.94 -24.47
C ARG A 35 2.06 -15.52 -23.94
N PHE A 36 0.95 -15.10 -23.32
CA PHE A 36 0.86 -13.78 -22.68
C PHE A 36 1.80 -13.67 -21.49
N GLU A 37 1.90 -14.67 -20.63
CA GLU A 37 2.88 -14.72 -19.53
C GLU A 37 4.30 -14.54 -20.08
N ASN A 38 4.69 -15.28 -21.11
CA ASN A 38 6.01 -15.19 -21.74
C ASN A 38 6.25 -13.80 -22.35
N HIS A 39 5.26 -13.23 -23.02
CA HIS A 39 5.32 -11.85 -23.56
C HIS A 39 5.59 -10.82 -22.45
N LEU A 40 4.89 -10.91 -21.32
CA LEU A 40 5.13 -10.02 -20.18
C LEU A 40 6.55 -10.20 -19.60
N ARG A 41 7.06 -11.44 -19.55
CA ARG A 41 8.42 -11.72 -19.07
C ARG A 41 9.49 -11.18 -20.03
N GLN A 42 9.29 -11.29 -21.32
CA GLN A 42 10.18 -10.68 -22.35
C GLN A 42 10.23 -9.15 -22.20
N ARG A 43 9.14 -8.52 -21.77
CA ARG A 43 9.07 -7.09 -21.43
C ARG A 43 9.63 -6.76 -20.05
N ASN A 44 10.36 -7.67 -19.41
CA ASN A 44 10.93 -7.50 -18.06
C ASN A 44 9.91 -7.21 -16.95
N CYS A 45 8.63 -7.57 -17.12
CA CYS A 45 7.66 -7.49 -16.04
C CYS A 45 8.06 -8.42 -14.89
N SER A 46 7.94 -7.93 -13.65
CA SER A 46 8.17 -8.76 -12.47
C SER A 46 7.14 -9.90 -12.39
N TRP A 47 7.49 -11.01 -11.72
CA TRP A 47 6.54 -12.11 -11.49
C TRP A 47 5.27 -11.67 -10.77
N ASN A 48 5.37 -10.70 -9.86
CA ASN A 48 4.20 -10.15 -9.17
C ASN A 48 3.31 -9.33 -10.13
N THR A 49 3.88 -8.63 -11.11
CA THR A 49 3.13 -7.94 -12.17
C THR A 49 2.42 -8.94 -13.06
N VAL A 50 3.13 -9.98 -13.50
CA VAL A 50 2.55 -11.10 -14.29
C VAL A 50 1.37 -11.72 -13.55
N SER A 51 1.57 -12.10 -12.28
CA SER A 51 0.52 -12.65 -11.43
C SER A 51 -0.69 -11.72 -11.31
N THR A 52 -0.47 -10.42 -11.16
CA THR A 52 -1.55 -9.44 -11.07
C THR A 52 -2.38 -9.42 -12.35
N TYR A 53 -1.75 -9.39 -13.52
CA TYR A 53 -2.46 -9.37 -14.79
C TYR A 53 -3.21 -10.68 -15.05
N ILE A 54 -2.57 -11.83 -14.80
CA ILE A 54 -3.23 -13.14 -14.94
C ILE A 54 -4.43 -13.27 -13.98
N LYS A 55 -4.30 -12.86 -12.72
CA LYS A 55 -5.41 -12.85 -11.75
C LYS A 55 -6.55 -11.94 -12.19
N THR A 56 -6.25 -10.80 -12.78
CA THR A 56 -7.26 -9.87 -13.30
C THR A 56 -8.00 -10.49 -14.48
N ILE A 57 -7.29 -11.11 -15.44
CA ILE A 57 -7.92 -11.84 -16.56
C ILE A 57 -8.78 -12.99 -16.01
N ARG A 58 -8.30 -13.74 -15.01
CA ARG A 58 -9.08 -14.81 -14.38
C ARG A 58 -10.37 -14.29 -13.75
N SER A 59 -10.31 -13.15 -13.07
CA SER A 59 -11.50 -12.51 -12.48
C SER A 59 -12.53 -12.12 -13.54
N VAL A 60 -12.07 -11.50 -14.64
CA VAL A 60 -12.94 -11.13 -15.78
C VAL A 60 -13.55 -12.36 -16.43
N TYR A 61 -12.75 -13.41 -16.65
CA TYR A 61 -13.21 -14.65 -17.25
C TYR A 61 -14.29 -15.34 -16.40
N HIS A 62 -14.07 -15.52 -15.10
CA HIS A 62 -15.08 -16.13 -14.21
C HIS A 62 -16.36 -15.30 -14.21
N ARG A 63 -16.28 -13.98 -14.15
CA ARG A 63 -17.46 -13.12 -14.24
C ARG A 63 -18.21 -13.30 -15.57
N ALA A 64 -17.50 -13.47 -16.67
CA ALA A 64 -18.14 -13.74 -17.97
C ALA A 64 -18.80 -15.12 -18.00
N VAL A 65 -18.23 -16.14 -17.33
CA VAL A 65 -18.85 -17.45 -17.16
C VAL A 65 -20.14 -17.34 -16.32
N ASP A 66 -20.09 -16.62 -15.19
CA ASP A 66 -21.26 -16.41 -14.32
C ASP A 66 -22.39 -15.67 -15.07
N MET A 67 -22.03 -14.72 -15.94
CA MET A 67 -22.96 -14.00 -16.83
C MET A 67 -23.38 -14.79 -18.07
N LYS A 68 -22.96 -16.07 -18.22
CA LYS A 68 -23.22 -16.93 -19.38
C LYS A 68 -22.68 -16.39 -20.72
N CYS A 69 -21.74 -15.44 -20.68
CA CYS A 69 -21.06 -14.90 -21.86
C CYS A 69 -19.86 -15.72 -22.32
N ALA A 70 -19.38 -16.65 -21.48
CA ALA A 70 -18.31 -17.59 -21.79
C ALA A 70 -18.60 -18.97 -21.21
N ARG A 71 -18.05 -20.02 -21.83
CA ARG A 71 -18.08 -21.37 -21.28
C ARG A 71 -17.01 -21.56 -20.21
N TYR A 72 -17.31 -22.27 -19.14
CA TYR A 72 -16.31 -22.69 -18.17
C TYR A 72 -15.34 -23.71 -18.78
N ILE A 73 -14.04 -23.44 -18.69
CA ILE A 73 -12.98 -24.36 -19.12
C ILE A 73 -12.22 -24.77 -17.84
N PRO A 74 -12.26 -26.06 -17.45
CA PRO A 74 -11.52 -26.55 -16.31
C PRO A 74 -10.02 -26.28 -16.47
N ARG A 75 -9.35 -25.93 -15.37
CA ARG A 75 -7.90 -25.74 -15.29
C ARG A 75 -7.29 -24.72 -16.27
N LEU A 76 -8.10 -23.80 -16.82
CA LEU A 76 -7.65 -22.79 -17.79
C LEU A 76 -6.42 -22.01 -17.33
N PHE A 77 -6.30 -21.72 -16.03
CA PHE A 77 -5.23 -20.91 -15.41
C PHE A 77 -4.18 -21.75 -14.66
N GLU A 78 -4.17 -23.07 -14.79
CA GLU A 78 -3.30 -23.95 -14.01
C GLU A 78 -1.81 -23.76 -14.35
N HIS A 79 -1.50 -23.55 -15.63
CA HIS A 79 -0.11 -23.50 -16.13
C HIS A 79 0.48 -22.11 -16.22
N VAL A 80 -0.17 -21.10 -15.62
CA VAL A 80 0.32 -19.72 -15.58
C VAL A 80 0.57 -19.25 -14.15
N TYR A 81 1.51 -18.35 -13.99
CA TYR A 81 1.92 -17.90 -12.67
C TYR A 81 0.88 -16.97 -12.03
N THR A 82 0.33 -17.41 -10.92
CA THR A 82 -0.62 -16.64 -10.09
C THR A 82 -0.14 -16.48 -8.64
N GLY A 83 1.12 -16.83 -8.34
CA GLY A 83 1.70 -16.74 -7.01
C GLY A 83 2.07 -15.31 -6.60
N THR A 84 2.75 -15.21 -5.47
CA THR A 84 3.38 -13.96 -4.99
C THR A 84 4.81 -14.28 -4.58
N ARG A 85 5.76 -13.47 -5.06
CA ARG A 85 7.16 -13.57 -4.63
C ARG A 85 7.49 -12.42 -3.69
N ALA A 86 8.09 -12.74 -2.56
CA ALA A 86 8.62 -11.76 -1.60
C ALA A 86 10.14 -11.69 -1.78
N ASP A 87 10.58 -11.07 -2.87
CA ASP A 87 11.98 -11.16 -3.32
C ASP A 87 12.92 -10.20 -2.57
N ARG A 88 12.40 -9.29 -1.70
CA ARG A 88 13.23 -8.29 -1.01
C ARG A 88 12.70 -7.98 0.38
N LYS A 89 13.61 -7.91 1.36
CA LYS A 89 13.33 -7.32 2.67
C LYS A 89 12.92 -5.86 2.47
N LYS A 90 11.77 -5.47 2.99
CA LYS A 90 11.22 -4.12 2.87
C LYS A 90 11.33 -3.32 4.15
N SER A 91 11.60 -3.96 5.28
CA SER A 91 11.86 -3.31 6.55
C SER A 91 13.26 -2.68 6.57
N LEU A 92 13.38 -1.52 7.20
CA LEU A 92 14.66 -0.92 7.53
C LEU A 92 15.32 -1.65 8.69
N GLU A 93 16.63 -1.53 8.81
CA GLU A 93 17.36 -1.91 10.01
C GLU A 93 17.04 -0.92 11.15
N THR A 94 17.17 -1.39 12.40
CA THR A 94 16.90 -0.54 13.57
C THR A 94 17.79 0.71 13.61
N SER A 95 19.05 0.59 13.18
CA SER A 95 19.96 1.73 13.07
C SER A 95 19.48 2.79 12.08
N ASP A 96 18.93 2.36 10.92
CA ASP A 96 18.45 3.24 9.88
C ASP A 96 17.24 4.06 10.35
N ILE A 97 16.25 3.41 10.99
CA ILE A 97 15.07 4.13 11.50
C ILE A 97 15.42 5.02 12.69
N SER A 98 16.30 4.58 13.60
CA SER A 98 16.76 5.40 14.73
C SER A 98 17.51 6.65 14.24
N TYR A 99 18.32 6.52 13.20
CA TYR A 99 18.98 7.65 12.56
C TYR A 99 17.97 8.66 12.02
N LEU A 100 16.95 8.19 11.27
CA LEU A 100 15.91 9.06 10.70
C LEU A 100 15.11 9.79 11.79
N VAL A 101 14.76 9.10 12.88
CA VAL A 101 14.05 9.70 14.02
C VAL A 101 14.90 10.81 14.65
N ARG A 102 16.15 10.54 15.02
CA ARG A 102 17.06 11.53 15.60
C ARG A 102 17.28 12.74 14.69
N GLN A 103 17.52 12.52 13.41
CA GLN A 103 17.66 13.59 12.42
C GLN A 103 16.40 14.45 12.28
N THR A 104 15.24 13.87 12.51
CA THR A 104 13.96 14.58 12.48
C THR A 104 13.81 15.43 13.73
N GLU A 105 14.13 14.90 14.91
CA GLU A 105 14.11 15.62 16.18
C GLU A 105 15.07 16.84 16.17
N MET A 106 16.29 16.68 15.68
CA MET A 106 17.25 17.79 15.54
C MET A 106 16.73 18.87 14.58
N SER A 107 16.13 18.49 13.47
CA SER A 107 15.58 19.45 12.49
C SER A 107 14.42 20.29 13.03
N ILE A 108 13.70 19.81 14.05
CA ILE A 108 12.61 20.54 14.70
C ILE A 108 13.14 21.67 15.59
N GLN A 109 14.29 21.45 16.22
CA GLN A 109 14.89 22.43 17.16
C GLN A 109 15.52 23.63 16.42
N GLU A 110 15.87 23.46 15.16
CA GLU A 110 16.68 24.43 14.42
C GLU A 110 15.90 25.43 13.55
N THR A 111 14.67 25.12 13.12
CA THR A 111 13.97 26.00 12.15
C THR A 111 12.44 25.96 12.24
N ASN A 112 11.83 27.13 12.06
CA ASN A 112 10.36 27.26 11.87
C ASN A 112 9.90 26.91 10.45
N TYR A 113 10.80 26.68 9.51
CA TYR A 113 10.49 26.34 8.12
C TYR A 113 11.26 25.09 7.70
N LEU A 114 10.51 24.06 7.32
CA LEU A 114 11.11 22.82 6.84
C LEU A 114 11.37 22.88 5.33
N SER A 115 12.59 22.55 4.93
CA SER A 115 12.89 22.23 3.54
C SER A 115 12.08 21.01 3.08
N GLN A 116 11.92 20.84 1.78
CA GLN A 116 11.18 19.70 1.22
C GLN A 116 11.74 18.33 1.66
N ASN A 117 13.07 18.24 1.82
CA ASN A 117 13.72 17.03 2.32
C ASN A 117 13.41 16.77 3.80
N GLN A 118 13.38 17.82 4.62
CA GLN A 118 13.01 17.73 6.03
C GLN A 118 11.54 17.31 6.18
N GLN A 119 10.63 17.93 5.42
CA GLN A 119 9.22 17.52 5.38
C GLN A 119 9.07 16.03 5.00
N THR A 120 9.86 15.58 4.01
CA THR A 120 9.85 14.19 3.58
C THR A 120 10.29 13.24 4.72
N LYS A 121 11.32 13.60 5.48
CA LYS A 121 11.75 12.86 6.67
C LYS A 121 10.64 12.82 7.73
N VAL A 122 10.08 13.98 8.07
CA VAL A 122 9.00 14.09 9.06
C VAL A 122 7.81 13.19 8.69
N PHE A 123 7.33 13.26 7.46
CA PHE A 123 6.22 12.40 7.02
C PHE A 123 6.57 10.91 7.07
N PHE A 124 7.80 10.54 6.72
CA PHE A 124 8.22 9.14 6.81
C PHE A 124 8.26 8.65 8.26
N VAL A 125 8.83 9.46 9.17
CA VAL A 125 8.87 9.15 10.62
C VAL A 125 7.47 9.11 11.20
N LEU A 126 6.59 10.05 10.84
CA LEU A 126 5.18 10.01 11.23
C LEU A 126 4.49 8.72 10.77
N MET A 127 4.71 8.31 9.52
CA MET A 127 4.13 7.05 9.04
C MET A 127 4.59 5.85 9.89
N PHE A 128 5.83 5.84 10.32
CA PHE A 128 6.36 4.80 11.21
C PHE A 128 5.74 4.90 12.62
N MET A 129 5.76 6.07 13.24
CA MET A 129 5.27 6.29 14.62
C MET A 129 3.75 6.10 14.75
N LEU A 130 3.00 6.35 13.69
CA LEU A 130 1.56 6.10 13.60
C LEU A 130 1.25 4.62 13.25
N ARG A 131 2.03 3.70 13.80
CA ARG A 131 1.87 2.23 13.64
C ARG A 131 1.92 1.76 12.19
N GLY A 132 2.79 2.38 11.40
CA GLY A 132 2.93 2.06 9.98
C GLY A 132 1.69 2.45 9.17
N ILE A 133 1.12 3.62 9.43
CA ILE A 133 0.00 4.15 8.64
C ILE A 133 0.39 4.19 7.16
N PRO A 134 -0.41 3.67 6.22
CA PRO A 134 -0.13 3.80 4.80
C PRO A 134 -0.27 5.24 4.33
N PHE A 135 0.50 5.61 3.33
CA PHE A 135 0.46 6.96 2.77
C PHE A 135 -0.94 7.38 2.28
N VAL A 136 -1.74 6.42 1.77
CA VAL A 136 -3.12 6.71 1.39
C VAL A 136 -3.97 7.13 2.59
N ASP A 137 -3.86 6.42 3.72
CA ASP A 137 -4.62 6.78 4.92
C ASP A 137 -4.13 8.11 5.48
N LEU A 138 -2.80 8.33 5.53
CA LEU A 138 -2.19 9.61 5.95
C LEU A 138 -2.67 10.79 5.11
N ALA A 139 -2.72 10.65 3.78
CA ALA A 139 -3.11 11.71 2.85
C ALA A 139 -4.58 12.14 3.02
N TYR A 140 -5.44 11.22 3.44
CA TYR A 140 -6.86 11.47 3.63
C TYR A 140 -7.27 11.71 5.09
N LEU A 141 -6.32 11.86 6.04
CA LEU A 141 -6.67 12.26 7.41
C LEU A 141 -7.28 13.66 7.41
N HIS A 142 -8.38 13.81 8.14
CA HIS A 142 -9.01 15.08 8.37
C HIS A 142 -8.59 15.70 9.71
N LYS A 143 -8.72 17.02 9.84
CA LYS A 143 -8.47 17.73 11.11
C LYS A 143 -9.36 17.19 12.24
N ARG A 144 -10.61 16.84 11.94
CA ARG A 144 -11.57 16.24 12.88
C ARG A 144 -11.16 14.86 13.41
N ASP A 145 -10.30 14.14 12.70
CA ASP A 145 -9.82 12.81 13.10
C ASP A 145 -8.84 12.89 14.27
N LEU A 146 -8.26 14.08 14.52
CA LEU A 146 -7.37 14.37 15.65
C LEU A 146 -8.10 15.16 16.71
N GLN A 147 -8.35 14.54 17.87
CA GLN A 147 -8.97 15.15 19.03
C GLN A 147 -8.03 15.07 20.22
N GLY A 148 -7.54 16.23 20.67
CA GLY A 148 -6.48 16.27 21.68
C GLY A 148 -5.22 15.56 21.19
N ASN A 149 -4.85 14.47 21.85
CA ASN A 149 -3.73 13.60 21.45
C ASN A 149 -4.21 12.25 20.92
N VAL A 150 -5.47 12.12 20.53
CA VAL A 150 -6.05 10.88 20.02
C VAL A 150 -6.36 11.03 18.54
N LEU A 151 -5.73 10.22 17.69
CA LEU A 151 -6.00 10.12 16.27
C LEU A 151 -6.91 8.93 16.00
N SER A 152 -8.14 9.18 15.50
CA SER A 152 -9.13 8.16 15.18
C SER A 152 -9.52 8.24 13.73
N TYR A 153 -9.27 7.18 12.95
CA TYR A 153 -9.55 7.16 11.52
C TYR A 153 -9.98 5.78 11.02
N ARG A 154 -10.53 5.72 9.82
CA ARG A 154 -10.87 4.45 9.15
C ARG A 154 -9.87 4.14 8.04
N ARG A 155 -9.37 2.92 8.05
CA ARG A 155 -8.52 2.39 6.98
C ARG A 155 -9.25 2.41 5.65
N ARG A 156 -8.72 3.11 4.66
CA ARG A 156 -9.36 3.20 3.32
C ARG A 156 -9.46 1.87 2.58
N LYS A 157 -8.51 0.96 2.83
CA LYS A 157 -8.50 -0.35 2.17
C LYS A 157 -9.49 -1.34 2.79
N THR A 158 -9.71 -1.30 4.09
CA THR A 158 -10.45 -2.35 4.83
C THR A 158 -11.69 -1.80 5.55
N GLY A 159 -11.85 -0.48 5.64
CA GLY A 159 -12.92 0.16 6.41
C GLY A 159 -12.77 0.05 7.93
N ARG A 160 -11.71 -0.61 8.43
CA ARG A 160 -11.51 -0.83 9.86
C ARG A 160 -11.20 0.49 10.58
N ALA A 161 -11.89 0.75 11.69
CA ALA A 161 -11.60 1.87 12.57
C ALA A 161 -10.31 1.58 13.35
N LEU A 162 -9.46 2.58 13.47
CA LEU A 162 -8.23 2.58 14.23
C LEU A 162 -8.15 3.81 15.10
N THR A 163 -7.63 3.63 16.32
CA THR A 163 -7.35 4.71 17.28
C THR A 163 -5.91 4.62 17.71
N VAL A 164 -5.18 5.74 17.64
CA VAL A 164 -3.78 5.85 18.02
C VAL A 164 -3.64 7.00 19.01
N MET A 165 -3.13 6.71 20.21
CA MET A 165 -2.68 7.76 21.14
C MET A 165 -1.34 8.29 20.68
N LEU A 166 -1.23 9.60 20.53
CA LEU A 166 -0.04 10.29 20.12
C LEU A 166 0.76 10.74 21.33
N THR A 167 2.06 10.46 21.34
CA THR A 167 2.96 11.01 22.33
C THR A 167 3.21 12.51 22.06
N PRO A 168 3.71 13.28 23.07
CA PRO A 168 4.02 14.69 22.86
C PRO A 168 4.94 14.95 21.66
N GLU A 169 5.93 14.08 21.44
CA GLU A 169 6.89 14.18 20.32
C GLU A 169 6.18 13.99 18.98
N VAL A 170 5.29 12.99 18.87
CA VAL A 170 4.49 12.77 17.66
C VAL A 170 3.55 13.94 17.41
N MET A 171 2.95 14.52 18.46
CA MET A 171 2.13 15.71 18.35
C MET A 171 2.90 16.91 17.82
N GLN A 172 4.16 17.10 18.25
CA GLN A 172 5.03 18.15 17.71
C GLN A 172 5.26 17.94 16.20
N LEU A 173 5.57 16.71 15.77
CA LEU A 173 5.73 16.39 14.35
C LEU A 173 4.46 16.65 13.55
N VAL A 174 3.30 16.27 14.07
CA VAL A 174 2.01 16.53 13.43
C VAL A 174 1.80 18.03 13.23
N ARG A 175 1.96 18.83 14.29
CA ARG A 175 1.80 20.30 14.24
C ARG A 175 2.74 20.96 13.25
N LEU A 176 3.95 20.44 13.11
CA LEU A 176 4.98 20.98 12.23
C LEU A 176 4.61 20.87 10.75
N VAL A 177 3.91 19.79 10.36
CA VAL A 177 3.51 19.50 8.96
C VAL A 177 2.00 19.57 8.72
N ALA A 178 1.23 19.98 9.73
CA ALA A 178 -0.21 20.15 9.60
C ALA A 178 -0.57 21.22 8.56
N ASP A 179 -1.71 21.02 7.90
CA ASP A 179 -2.26 22.01 6.98
C ASP A 179 -2.75 23.23 7.76
N ARG A 180 -2.14 24.40 7.46
CA ARG A 180 -2.47 25.68 8.06
C ARG A 180 -3.66 26.37 7.39
N ASN A 181 -4.11 25.91 6.23
CA ASN A 181 -5.30 26.43 5.57
C ASN A 181 -6.55 26.04 6.37
N MET A 182 -7.23 27.03 6.96
CA MET A 182 -8.41 26.79 7.79
C MET A 182 -9.58 26.21 7.01
N ASP A 183 -9.68 26.50 5.72
CA ASP A 183 -10.76 26.01 4.84
C ASP A 183 -10.51 24.56 4.38
N SER A 184 -9.30 24.06 4.52
CA SER A 184 -8.98 22.67 4.19
C SER A 184 -9.47 21.71 5.27
N PRO A 185 -10.24 20.69 4.94
CA PRO A 185 -10.66 19.67 5.90
C PRO A 185 -9.51 18.73 6.30
N TYR A 186 -8.45 18.65 5.48
CA TYR A 186 -7.38 17.70 5.65
C TYR A 186 -6.40 18.09 6.76
N LEU A 187 -5.89 17.08 7.48
CA LEU A 187 -4.89 17.29 8.53
C LEU A 187 -3.53 17.72 7.95
N PHE A 188 -3.20 17.20 6.78
CA PHE A 188 -1.93 17.50 6.10
C PHE A 188 -2.17 18.09 4.71
N PRO A 189 -1.31 19.00 4.21
CA PRO A 189 -1.47 19.67 2.91
C PRO A 189 -1.06 18.75 1.74
N ILE A 190 -1.65 17.56 1.67
CA ILE A 190 -1.36 16.57 0.63
C ILE A 190 -2.44 16.60 -0.44
N LEU A 191 -3.70 16.81 -0.03
CA LEU A 191 -4.88 16.90 -0.89
C LEU A 191 -5.54 18.25 -0.74
N GLN A 192 -6.19 18.72 -1.81
CA GLN A 192 -6.95 19.97 -1.85
C GLN A 192 -8.40 19.74 -2.32
N SER A 193 -8.59 18.75 -3.19
CA SER A 193 -9.91 18.43 -3.74
C SER A 193 -10.76 17.65 -2.76
N GLU A 194 -12.07 17.69 -2.97
CA GLU A 194 -13.07 17.00 -2.16
C GLU A 194 -12.83 15.48 -2.13
N GLU A 195 -12.95 14.89 -0.94
CA GLU A 195 -12.83 13.46 -0.74
C GLU A 195 -13.86 12.69 -1.59
N GLY A 196 -13.41 11.61 -2.23
CA GLY A 196 -14.25 10.79 -3.12
C GLY A 196 -14.27 11.27 -4.57
N SER A 197 -13.76 12.48 -4.86
CA SER A 197 -13.62 12.96 -6.23
C SER A 197 -12.49 12.28 -7.01
N GLU A 198 -12.57 12.29 -8.33
CA GLU A 198 -11.48 11.84 -9.19
C GLU A 198 -10.26 12.75 -9.06
N ALA A 199 -10.47 14.05 -8.83
CA ALA A 199 -9.42 15.03 -8.62
C ALA A 199 -8.58 14.68 -7.38
N ALA A 200 -9.21 14.42 -6.23
CA ALA A 200 -8.52 13.99 -5.02
C ALA A 200 -7.72 12.68 -5.23
N TYR A 201 -8.27 11.74 -6.01
CA TYR A 201 -7.55 10.52 -6.35
C TYR A 201 -6.31 10.79 -7.21
N ARG A 202 -6.40 11.68 -8.19
CA ARG A 202 -5.25 12.08 -9.03
C ARG A 202 -4.19 12.83 -8.23
N GLU A 203 -4.58 13.72 -7.34
CA GLU A 203 -3.70 14.42 -6.40
C GLU A 203 -2.95 13.41 -5.52
N TYR A 204 -3.66 12.48 -4.89
CA TYR A 204 -3.07 11.41 -4.11
C TYR A 204 -2.04 10.60 -4.91
N GLN A 205 -2.38 10.19 -6.14
CA GLN A 205 -1.46 9.43 -6.99
C GLN A 205 -0.19 10.23 -7.33
N SER A 206 -0.33 11.52 -7.61
CA SER A 206 0.78 12.42 -7.87
C SER A 206 1.64 12.61 -6.62
N ALA A 207 1.01 12.88 -5.47
CA ALA A 207 1.69 13.03 -4.19
C ALA A 207 2.47 11.76 -3.80
N LEU A 208 1.88 10.58 -3.97
CA LEU A 208 2.54 9.30 -3.69
C LEU A 208 3.78 9.10 -4.56
N ARG A 209 3.69 9.36 -5.87
CA ARG A 209 4.84 9.25 -6.78
C ARG A 209 5.94 10.26 -6.41
N GLY A 210 5.55 11.50 -6.16
CA GLY A 210 6.47 12.56 -5.74
C GLY A 210 7.17 12.22 -4.41
N PHE A 211 6.41 11.74 -3.43
CA PHE A 211 6.95 11.36 -2.14
C PHE A 211 7.93 10.19 -2.23
N ASN A 212 7.60 9.12 -2.95
CA ASN A 212 8.53 8.00 -3.15
C ASN A 212 9.81 8.43 -3.91
N ARG A 213 9.72 9.36 -4.87
CA ARG A 213 10.90 9.92 -5.54
C ARG A 213 11.79 10.68 -4.55
N ARG A 214 11.20 11.53 -3.70
CA ARG A 214 11.95 12.25 -2.65
C ARG A 214 12.58 11.30 -1.63
N LEU A 215 11.89 10.23 -1.23
CA LEU A 215 12.45 9.19 -0.38
C LEU A 215 13.66 8.50 -1.03
N SER A 216 13.61 8.25 -2.34
CA SER A 216 14.75 7.69 -3.08
C SER A 216 15.95 8.65 -3.10
N THR A 217 15.72 9.95 -3.31
CA THR A 217 16.77 10.98 -3.24
C THR A 217 17.34 11.09 -1.81
N LEU A 218 16.47 11.13 -0.80
CA LEU A 218 16.86 11.13 0.61
C LEU A 218 17.74 9.93 0.95
N LYS A 219 17.36 8.73 0.52
CA LYS A 219 18.16 7.52 0.69
C LYS A 219 19.58 7.71 0.15
N GLN A 220 19.71 8.26 -1.06
CA GLN A 220 21.02 8.48 -1.69
C GLN A 220 21.86 9.50 -0.91
N SER A 221 21.25 10.62 -0.46
CA SER A 221 21.95 11.68 0.26
C SER A 221 22.51 11.24 1.63
N ILE A 222 21.87 10.27 2.28
CA ILE A 222 22.30 9.74 3.59
C ILE A 222 23.07 8.42 3.48
N GLY A 223 23.33 7.92 2.27
CA GLY A 223 24.09 6.68 2.04
C GLY A 223 23.42 5.40 2.54
N MET A 224 22.09 5.42 2.72
CA MET A 224 21.35 4.28 3.26
C MET A 224 21.29 3.11 2.25
N LYS A 225 21.60 1.90 2.69
CA LYS A 225 21.57 0.70 1.83
C LYS A 225 20.13 0.19 1.63
N SER A 226 19.31 0.23 2.67
CA SER A 226 17.93 -0.24 2.66
C SER A 226 17.04 0.57 1.71
N ALA A 227 16.02 -0.06 1.12
CA ALA A 227 15.09 0.65 0.24
C ALA A 227 14.14 1.55 1.06
N LEU A 228 14.20 2.86 0.84
CA LEU A 228 13.34 3.82 1.49
C LEU A 228 12.12 4.09 0.59
N SER A 229 10.94 3.71 1.07
CA SER A 229 9.66 3.90 0.38
C SER A 229 8.53 4.06 1.39
N THR A 230 7.38 4.57 0.97
CA THR A 230 6.20 4.67 1.84
C THR A 230 5.83 3.33 2.50
N TYR A 231 6.11 2.23 1.82
CA TYR A 231 5.80 0.90 2.34
C TYR A 231 6.84 0.41 3.36
N ALA A 232 8.07 0.93 3.30
CA ALA A 232 9.14 0.58 4.23
C ALA A 232 8.79 0.97 5.66
N ALA A 233 8.21 2.15 5.90
CA ALA A 233 7.78 2.59 7.24
C ALA A 233 6.86 1.56 7.91
N ARG A 234 5.88 1.05 7.17
CA ARG A 234 4.92 0.06 7.65
C ARG A 234 5.57 -1.30 7.92
N HIS A 235 6.43 -1.77 7.02
CA HIS A 235 7.16 -3.04 7.24
C HIS A 235 8.12 -2.93 8.42
N THR A 236 8.81 -1.81 8.57
CA THR A 236 9.74 -1.57 9.67
C THR A 236 9.00 -1.61 11.00
N TRP A 237 7.86 -0.91 11.12
CA TRP A 237 7.06 -0.93 12.34
C TRP A 237 6.61 -2.36 12.71
N ALA A 238 6.07 -3.10 11.74
CA ALA A 238 5.62 -4.47 11.97
C ALA A 238 6.76 -5.42 12.38
N THR A 239 7.92 -5.28 11.71
CA THR A 239 9.10 -6.10 12.01
C THR A 239 9.67 -5.78 13.38
N MET A 240 9.75 -4.49 13.75
CA MET A 240 10.22 -4.09 15.09
C MET A 240 9.26 -4.53 16.19
N ALA A 241 7.94 -4.38 15.99
CA ALA A 241 6.95 -4.85 16.92
C ALA A 241 7.06 -6.38 17.13
N TYR A 242 7.30 -7.14 16.06
CA TYR A 242 7.53 -8.58 16.14
C TYR A 242 8.81 -8.92 16.94
N HIS A 243 9.91 -8.19 16.73
CA HIS A 243 11.15 -8.38 17.49
C HIS A 243 11.02 -7.92 18.96
N CYS A 244 10.05 -7.07 19.28
CA CYS A 244 9.68 -6.76 20.65
C CYS A 244 8.70 -7.80 21.24
N GLU A 245 8.59 -8.99 20.65
CA GLU A 245 7.76 -10.12 21.11
C GLU A 245 6.27 -9.81 21.16
N ILE A 246 5.81 -8.78 20.45
CA ILE A 246 4.37 -8.49 20.36
C ILE A 246 3.72 -9.54 19.45
N HIS A 247 2.65 -10.15 19.97
CA HIS A 247 1.94 -11.21 19.25
C HIS A 247 1.47 -10.74 17.85
N PRO A 248 1.67 -11.54 16.78
CA PRO A 248 1.32 -11.16 15.40
C PRO A 248 -0.14 -10.74 15.21
N GLY A 249 -1.06 -11.29 15.99
CA GLY A 249 -2.46 -10.89 16.02
C GLY A 249 -2.65 -9.44 16.44
N ILE A 250 -1.95 -8.99 17.49
CA ILE A 250 -1.97 -7.61 17.99
C ILE A 250 -1.34 -6.67 16.94
N ILE A 251 -0.21 -7.08 16.34
CA ILE A 251 0.44 -6.32 15.25
C ILE A 251 -0.55 -6.13 14.08
N SER A 252 -1.19 -7.22 13.66
CA SER A 252 -2.17 -7.20 12.57
C SER A 252 -3.36 -6.29 12.90
N GLU A 253 -3.84 -6.33 14.13
CA GLU A 253 -4.92 -5.48 14.63
C GLU A 253 -4.51 -4.02 14.62
N ALA A 254 -3.38 -3.68 15.22
CA ALA A 254 -2.85 -2.32 15.28
C ALA A 254 -2.60 -1.71 13.89
N MET A 255 -2.30 -2.55 12.91
CA MET A 255 -2.14 -2.15 11.51
C MET A 255 -3.47 -2.09 10.73
N GLY A 256 -4.59 -2.47 11.33
CA GLY A 256 -5.90 -2.49 10.68
C GLY A 256 -5.98 -3.53 9.55
N HIS A 257 -5.29 -4.65 9.67
CA HIS A 257 -5.54 -5.79 8.82
C HIS A 257 -6.88 -6.42 9.19
N CYS A 258 -7.58 -6.99 8.21
CA CYS A 258 -8.69 -7.87 8.51
C CYS A 258 -8.10 -9.10 9.22
N LEU A 259 -8.44 -9.29 10.49
CA LEU A 259 -8.11 -10.54 11.16
C LEU A 259 -8.87 -11.61 10.41
N LEU A 260 -8.14 -12.51 9.76
CA LEU A 260 -8.63 -13.84 9.52
C LEU A 260 -8.70 -14.53 10.88
N TYR A 261 -9.74 -14.26 11.66
CA TYR A 261 -10.25 -15.25 12.58
C TYR A 261 -10.77 -16.37 11.67
N THR A 262 -9.93 -17.33 11.37
CA THR A 262 -10.41 -18.66 11.14
C THR A 262 -11.12 -19.04 12.44
N SER A 263 -12.44 -19.01 12.44
CA SER A 263 -13.23 -19.78 13.38
C SER A 263 -12.56 -21.15 13.45
N PRO A 264 -12.30 -21.74 14.64
CA PRO A 264 -11.77 -23.10 14.70
C PRO A 264 -12.64 -23.95 13.80
N SER A 265 -11.99 -24.62 12.83
CA SER A 265 -12.69 -25.52 11.93
C SER A 265 -13.46 -26.52 12.79
N PRO A 266 -14.73 -26.86 12.48
CA PRO A 266 -15.45 -27.90 13.18
C PRO A 266 -14.74 -29.28 13.21
N ARG A 267 -13.63 -29.43 12.48
CA ARG A 267 -12.78 -30.62 12.47
C ARG A 267 -11.78 -30.71 13.63
N ASP A 268 -11.54 -29.63 14.39
CA ASP A 268 -10.60 -29.67 15.52
C ASP A 268 -11.26 -30.08 16.84
N SER A 269 -12.57 -30.33 16.84
CA SER A 269 -13.33 -30.75 18.02
C SER A 269 -13.57 -32.28 18.12
N THR A 270 -13.00 -33.11 17.25
CA THR A 270 -13.17 -34.56 17.26
C THR A 270 -11.85 -35.32 17.37
N SER A 271 -11.04 -34.98 18.38
CA SER A 271 -9.93 -35.86 18.82
C SER A 271 -9.82 -35.85 20.34
N SER A 272 -10.84 -36.40 21.00
CA SER A 272 -10.78 -36.84 22.38
C SER A 272 -11.87 -37.87 22.58
N ARG A 273 -11.57 -39.09 22.17
CA ARG A 273 -12.09 -40.35 22.76
C ARG A 273 -11.17 -41.48 22.35
#